data_4d0c489d4c02f4a0f1d67a6c0f129224
#
_entry.id   4d0c489d4c02f4a0f1d67a6c0f129224
#
_cell.length_a   1.000
_cell.length_b   1.000
_cell.length_c   1.000
_cell.angle_alpha   90.00
_cell.angle_beta   90.00
_cell.angle_gamma   90.00
#
_symmetry.space_group_name_H-M   'P 1'
#
loop_
_entity.id
_entity.type
_entity.pdbx_description
1 polymer ?
#
loop_
_entity_poly.entity_id
_entity_poly.type
_entity_poly.pdbx_seq_one_letter_code
_entity_poly.pdbx_strand_id
1 'polypeptide(L)'
;MRLLRLLLVSATAAILAVSCGISRRVTTLQVGSYNIRYENKGDSLKGNGWGQRLPIIAQQILFHDLEIFGTQEGYIGQLEGMKALLPGYEYIGVGRDDGKLAGEHSAIFYKTEVFDLLDHGDFWLSPTPDVPSKGWDAALNRICTWGHFRVKATRQELYYMSLHMDHIGVQARMESAKLVVEKIKEICGGKPVVLTGDFNVDQTNPIYRVFTGSGILADSYEICEIRYALDGTANGFDPNSFTTSRIDHVFVSPQTRVIRYGVLTDTYRTMTPEAQKYENGNFPKEISFQAFQARTPSDHFPIKVILQLPK
;
A
#
# COMPACT_ATOMS: atom_id res chain seq x y z
N MET A 1 18.89 88.91 22.69
CA MET A 1 18.87 88.21 21.42
C MET A 1 19.33 86.77 21.63
N ARG A 2 18.42 85.80 21.67
CA ARG A 2 18.73 84.41 21.87
C ARG A 2 18.22 83.65 20.67
N LEU A 3 19.12 83.06 19.88
CA LEU A 3 18.81 82.21 18.76
C LEU A 3 18.27 80.83 19.27
N LEU A 4 17.10 80.54 18.84
CA LEU A 4 16.48 79.20 19.05
C LEU A 4 16.90 78.26 17.90
N ARG A 5 17.69 77.22 18.19
CA ARG A 5 18.02 76.14 17.20
C ARG A 5 16.94 75.05 17.29
N LEU A 6 16.18 74.91 16.24
CA LEU A 6 15.31 73.76 16.07
C LEU A 6 16.18 72.51 15.59
N LEU A 7 16.17 71.51 16.41
CA LEU A 7 16.67 70.16 16.01
C LEU A 7 15.53 69.38 15.40
N LEU A 8 15.60 69.11 14.09
CA LEU A 8 14.78 68.14 13.42
C LEU A 8 15.34 66.76 13.75
N VAL A 9 14.56 65.92 14.45
CA VAL A 9 14.82 64.47 14.62
C VAL A 9 14.08 63.78 13.54
N SER A 10 14.80 63.28 12.50
CA SER A 10 14.27 62.40 11.47
C SER A 10 14.23 60.97 12.01
N ALA A 11 13.03 60.50 12.34
CA ALA A 11 12.79 59.09 12.67
C ALA A 11 12.73 58.25 11.40
N THR A 12 13.79 57.56 11.08
CA THR A 12 13.81 56.53 10.03
C THR A 12 13.19 55.26 10.60
N ALA A 13 11.93 54.97 10.24
CA ALA A 13 11.30 53.70 10.54
C ALA A 13 11.87 52.62 9.62
N ALA A 14 12.75 51.78 10.15
CA ALA A 14 13.21 50.59 9.47
C ALA A 14 12.07 49.54 9.50
N ILE A 15 11.40 49.35 8.36
CA ILE A 15 10.44 48.24 8.15
C ILE A 15 11.29 46.98 7.99
N LEU A 16 11.41 46.20 9.07
CA LEU A 16 11.89 44.83 9.02
C LEU A 16 10.81 44.00 8.33
N ALA A 17 10.94 43.79 7.01
CA ALA A 17 10.23 42.77 6.30
C ALA A 17 10.71 41.40 6.80
N VAL A 18 10.03 40.85 7.79
CA VAL A 18 10.18 39.44 8.15
C VAL A 18 9.63 38.64 6.97
N SER A 19 10.49 38.32 6.05
CA SER A 19 10.22 37.29 5.02
C SER A 19 10.01 35.98 5.76
N CYS A 20 8.76 35.69 6.11
CA CYS A 20 8.35 34.39 6.56
C CYS A 20 8.50 33.44 5.36
N GLY A 21 9.70 32.92 5.14
CA GLY A 21 9.95 31.85 4.18
C GLY A 21 9.09 30.68 4.63
N ILE A 22 7.93 30.51 3.99
CA ILE A 22 7.12 29.29 4.12
C ILE A 22 8.00 28.17 3.57
N SER A 23 8.80 27.57 4.44
CA SER A 23 9.44 26.30 4.12
C SER A 23 8.28 25.34 3.81
N ARG A 24 8.06 25.06 2.51
CA ARG A 24 7.06 24.07 2.14
C ARG A 24 7.44 22.77 2.83
N ARG A 25 6.62 22.37 3.80
CA ARG A 25 6.82 21.11 4.52
C ARG A 25 6.84 19.98 3.49
N VAL A 26 7.87 19.15 3.57
CA VAL A 26 7.97 17.96 2.71
C VAL A 26 6.93 16.95 3.21
N THR A 27 6.09 16.46 2.31
CA THR A 27 5.12 15.42 2.64
C THR A 27 5.83 14.09 2.68
N THR A 28 5.91 13.49 3.85
CA THR A 28 6.36 12.11 4.04
C THR A 28 5.14 11.24 4.30
N LEU A 29 5.01 10.12 3.58
CA LEU A 29 3.89 9.19 3.67
C LEU A 29 4.38 7.77 3.92
N GLN A 30 3.57 7.01 4.66
CA GLN A 30 3.71 5.57 4.88
C GLN A 30 2.65 4.85 4.05
N VAL A 31 3.09 4.26 2.95
CA VAL A 31 2.20 3.59 2.00
C VAL A 31 2.44 2.09 1.97
N GLY A 32 1.48 1.30 1.50
CA GLY A 32 1.63 -0.16 1.46
C GLY A 32 0.79 -0.88 0.42
N SER A 33 1.13 -2.13 0.17
CA SER A 33 0.32 -3.09 -0.59
C SER A 33 0.17 -4.36 0.20
N TYR A 34 -1.04 -4.91 0.27
CA TYR A 34 -1.31 -6.11 1.03
C TYR A 34 -2.37 -6.99 0.36
N ASN A 35 -1.95 -8.06 -0.32
CA ASN A 35 -2.89 -9.13 -0.66
C ASN A 35 -3.31 -9.83 0.65
N ILE A 36 -4.58 -9.64 1.06
CA ILE A 36 -5.09 -10.13 2.34
C ILE A 36 -5.66 -11.54 2.26
N ARG A 37 -5.59 -12.19 1.11
CA ARG A 37 -6.18 -13.50 0.82
C ARG A 37 -7.69 -13.53 1.05
N TYR A 38 -8.44 -13.92 0.05
CA TYR A 38 -9.90 -14.08 0.16
C TYR A 38 -10.29 -15.18 1.16
N GLU A 39 -11.45 -14.99 1.78
CA GLU A 39 -11.99 -15.98 2.71
C GLU A 39 -12.48 -17.23 1.96
N ASN A 40 -12.00 -18.39 2.38
CA ASN A 40 -12.44 -19.66 1.83
C ASN A 40 -12.40 -20.80 2.88
N LYS A 41 -13.21 -21.83 2.65
CA LYS A 41 -13.33 -22.98 3.55
C LYS A 41 -12.03 -23.78 3.66
N GLY A 42 -11.24 -23.88 2.58
CA GLY A 42 -10.01 -24.66 2.54
C GLY A 42 -8.95 -24.10 3.51
N ASP A 43 -8.78 -22.77 3.51
CA ASP A 43 -7.87 -22.08 4.40
C ASP A 43 -8.37 -22.14 5.86
N SER A 44 -9.68 -22.01 6.07
CA SER A 44 -10.30 -22.14 7.40
C SER A 44 -10.05 -23.51 8.04
N LEU A 45 -10.16 -24.59 7.28
CA LEU A 45 -9.88 -25.95 7.75
C LEU A 45 -8.41 -26.18 8.13
N LYS A 46 -7.49 -25.39 7.56
CA LYS A 46 -6.06 -25.42 7.89
C LYS A 46 -5.69 -24.48 9.04
N GLY A 47 -6.67 -23.79 9.64
CA GLY A 47 -6.48 -22.81 10.71
C GLY A 47 -6.03 -21.44 10.23
N ASN A 48 -6.20 -21.15 8.94
CA ASN A 48 -5.91 -19.84 8.30
C ASN A 48 -7.22 -19.11 7.95
N GLY A 49 -8.31 -19.36 8.69
CA GLY A 49 -9.59 -18.71 8.46
C GLY A 49 -9.55 -17.21 8.68
N TRP A 50 -10.41 -16.48 7.97
CA TRP A 50 -10.45 -15.02 8.03
C TRP A 50 -10.62 -14.47 9.45
N GLY A 51 -11.54 -15.04 10.24
CA GLY A 51 -11.77 -14.60 11.62
C GLY A 51 -10.54 -14.71 12.54
N GLN A 52 -9.59 -15.59 12.22
CA GLN A 52 -8.31 -15.71 12.95
C GLN A 52 -7.29 -14.68 12.44
N ARG A 53 -7.28 -14.41 11.14
CA ARG A 53 -6.32 -13.54 10.48
C ARG A 53 -6.65 -12.05 10.60
N LEU A 54 -7.92 -11.70 10.53
CA LEU A 54 -8.41 -10.33 10.56
C LEU A 54 -7.84 -9.48 11.71
N PRO A 55 -7.88 -9.91 13.00
CA PRO A 55 -7.34 -9.08 14.08
C PRO A 55 -5.81 -8.90 13.97
N ILE A 56 -5.09 -9.88 13.42
CA ILE A 56 -3.64 -9.80 13.24
C ILE A 56 -3.30 -8.83 12.10
N ILE A 57 -4.01 -8.92 10.97
CA ILE A 57 -3.88 -7.99 9.84
C ILE A 57 -4.14 -6.55 10.29
N ALA A 58 -5.23 -6.32 11.02
CA ALA A 58 -5.56 -4.99 11.52
C ALA A 58 -4.48 -4.44 12.48
N GLN A 59 -3.98 -5.26 13.42
CA GLN A 59 -2.90 -4.86 14.32
C GLN A 59 -1.61 -4.58 13.57
N GLN A 60 -1.26 -5.36 12.56
CA GLN A 60 -0.09 -5.15 11.72
C GLN A 60 -0.18 -3.81 10.97
N ILE A 61 -1.34 -3.50 10.37
CA ILE A 61 -1.58 -2.22 9.69
C ILE A 61 -1.43 -1.04 10.66
N LEU A 62 -2.03 -1.13 11.85
CA LEU A 62 -1.96 -0.08 12.88
C LEU A 62 -0.54 0.07 13.44
N PHE A 63 0.16 -1.03 13.75
CA PHE A 63 1.51 -0.99 14.31
C PHE A 63 2.53 -0.43 13.30
N HIS A 64 2.41 -0.82 12.05
CA HIS A 64 3.26 -0.30 10.98
C HIS A 64 2.82 1.09 10.47
N ASP A 65 1.74 1.64 10.99
CA ASP A 65 1.24 2.97 10.71
C ASP A 65 1.06 3.24 9.21
N LEU A 66 0.44 2.30 8.48
CA LEU A 66 0.15 2.50 7.05
C LEU A 66 -0.92 3.58 6.89
N GLU A 67 -0.56 4.72 6.30
CA GLU A 67 -1.49 5.85 6.14
C GLU A 67 -2.43 5.67 4.95
N ILE A 68 -1.94 5.00 3.91
CA ILE A 68 -2.71 4.60 2.73
C ILE A 68 -2.14 3.29 2.16
N PHE A 69 -3.00 2.34 1.84
CA PHE A 69 -2.55 1.05 1.32
C PHE A 69 -3.61 0.40 0.41
N GLY A 70 -3.12 -0.31 -0.61
CA GLY A 70 -3.95 -1.16 -1.46
C GLY A 70 -4.14 -2.54 -0.86
N THR A 71 -5.33 -3.12 -1.01
CA THR A 71 -5.58 -4.53 -0.70
C THR A 71 -6.00 -5.28 -1.95
N GLN A 72 -5.74 -6.60 -1.98
CA GLN A 72 -6.18 -7.50 -3.03
C GLN A 72 -6.90 -8.69 -2.41
N GLU A 73 -7.75 -9.34 -3.19
CA GLU A 73 -8.56 -10.51 -2.83
C GLU A 73 -9.66 -10.31 -1.79
N GLY A 74 -9.82 -9.11 -1.24
CA GLY A 74 -10.84 -8.87 -0.22
C GLY A 74 -12.27 -8.96 -0.76
N TYR A 75 -13.10 -9.84 -0.21
CA TYR A 75 -14.57 -9.74 -0.37
C TYR A 75 -15.12 -8.62 0.49
N ILE A 76 -16.32 -8.12 0.14
CA ILE A 76 -16.94 -7.00 0.86
C ILE A 76 -17.01 -7.24 2.38
N GLY A 77 -17.37 -8.44 2.85
CA GLY A 77 -17.40 -8.79 4.26
C GLY A 77 -16.04 -8.70 4.96
N GLN A 78 -14.96 -8.99 4.21
CA GLN A 78 -13.59 -8.85 4.73
C GLN A 78 -13.20 -7.38 4.87
N LEU A 79 -13.52 -6.55 3.88
CA LEU A 79 -13.23 -5.12 3.90
C LEU A 79 -13.99 -4.40 5.02
N GLU A 80 -15.29 -4.70 5.20
CA GLU A 80 -16.09 -4.16 6.30
C GLU A 80 -15.55 -4.61 7.67
N GLY A 81 -15.12 -5.87 7.79
CA GLY A 81 -14.45 -6.37 8.99
C GLY A 81 -13.15 -5.63 9.28
N MET A 82 -12.33 -5.36 8.28
CA MET A 82 -11.12 -4.55 8.43
C MET A 82 -11.46 -3.12 8.86
N LYS A 83 -12.40 -2.47 8.18
CA LYS A 83 -12.85 -1.11 8.52
C LYS A 83 -13.29 -1.01 9.98
N ALA A 84 -14.01 -2.00 10.47
CA ALA A 84 -14.47 -2.03 11.87
C ALA A 84 -13.32 -2.10 12.90
N LEU A 85 -12.16 -2.67 12.52
CA LEU A 85 -10.96 -2.77 13.36
C LEU A 85 -9.90 -1.71 13.07
N LEU A 86 -10.12 -0.85 12.09
CA LEU A 86 -9.19 0.23 11.67
C LEU A 86 -9.84 1.61 11.92
N PRO A 87 -9.88 2.09 13.18
CA PRO A 87 -10.49 3.37 13.50
C PRO A 87 -9.80 4.52 12.74
N GLY A 88 -10.61 5.40 12.14
CA GLY A 88 -10.10 6.53 11.36
C GLY A 88 -9.73 6.21 9.92
N TYR A 89 -9.94 4.96 9.46
CA TYR A 89 -9.79 4.61 8.06
C TYR A 89 -11.13 4.55 7.34
N GLU A 90 -11.10 4.94 6.07
CA GLU A 90 -12.12 4.68 5.06
C GLU A 90 -11.48 3.91 3.90
N TYR A 91 -12.30 3.34 3.02
CA TYR A 91 -11.80 2.69 1.81
C TYR A 91 -12.67 3.01 0.59
N ILE A 92 -12.07 2.84 -0.59
CA ILE A 92 -12.71 2.92 -1.91
C ILE A 92 -12.42 1.64 -2.71
N GLY A 93 -13.23 1.39 -3.72
CA GLY A 93 -13.13 0.25 -4.63
C GLY A 93 -14.43 -0.53 -4.68
N VAL A 94 -14.64 -1.20 -5.80
CA VAL A 94 -15.84 -2.00 -6.08
C VAL A 94 -15.49 -3.47 -6.34
N GLY A 95 -16.47 -4.33 -6.22
CA GLY A 95 -16.35 -5.74 -6.57
C GLY A 95 -16.13 -5.95 -8.06
N ARG A 96 -15.14 -6.75 -8.42
CA ARG A 96 -14.71 -6.96 -9.80
C ARG A 96 -15.74 -7.64 -10.69
N ASP A 97 -16.75 -8.33 -10.12
CA ASP A 97 -17.70 -9.13 -10.90
C ASP A 97 -18.92 -8.35 -11.35
N ASP A 98 -19.34 -7.33 -10.59
CA ASP A 98 -20.54 -6.54 -10.90
C ASP A 98 -20.33 -5.00 -10.87
N GLY A 99 -19.14 -4.56 -10.51
CA GLY A 99 -18.84 -3.13 -10.32
C GLY A 99 -19.55 -2.54 -9.10
N LYS A 100 -19.94 -3.37 -8.14
CA LYS A 100 -20.60 -2.99 -6.88
C LYS A 100 -20.01 -3.74 -5.70
N LEU A 101 -20.59 -4.86 -5.32
CA LEU A 101 -20.22 -5.62 -4.12
C LEU A 101 -19.76 -7.06 -4.41
N ALA A 102 -20.03 -7.57 -5.64
CA ALA A 102 -19.75 -8.96 -5.97
C ALA A 102 -18.30 -9.16 -6.42
N GLY A 103 -17.72 -10.26 -5.95
CA GLY A 103 -16.34 -10.65 -6.24
C GLY A 103 -15.30 -9.99 -5.33
N GLU A 104 -14.06 -10.24 -5.63
CA GLU A 104 -12.94 -9.64 -4.93
C GLU A 104 -12.77 -8.16 -5.30
N HIS A 105 -12.25 -7.39 -4.36
CA HIS A 105 -11.92 -5.97 -4.53
C HIS A 105 -10.40 -5.77 -4.57
N SER A 106 -9.97 -4.77 -5.32
CA SER A 106 -8.63 -4.18 -5.20
C SER A 106 -8.76 -2.85 -4.46
N ALA A 107 -9.17 -2.91 -3.19
CA ALA A 107 -9.57 -1.73 -2.42
C ALA A 107 -8.37 -0.88 -2.00
N ILE A 108 -8.61 0.41 -1.76
CA ILE A 108 -7.63 1.35 -1.21
C ILE A 108 -8.15 1.86 0.13
N PHE A 109 -7.47 1.50 1.22
CA PHE A 109 -7.71 2.03 2.56
C PHE A 109 -6.85 3.27 2.81
N TYR A 110 -7.40 4.28 3.48
CA TYR A 110 -6.67 5.51 3.79
C TYR A 110 -7.14 6.14 5.10
N LYS A 111 -6.22 6.80 5.83
CA LYS A 111 -6.53 7.57 7.04
C LYS A 111 -7.26 8.86 6.69
N THR A 112 -8.46 9.04 7.21
CA THR A 112 -9.26 10.23 6.98
C THR A 112 -8.69 11.50 7.63
N GLU A 113 -7.86 11.36 8.66
CA GLU A 113 -7.15 12.48 9.28
C GLU A 113 -5.99 13.00 8.41
N VAL A 114 -5.41 12.13 7.55
CA VAL A 114 -4.27 12.47 6.68
C VAL A 114 -4.74 12.97 5.32
N PHE A 115 -5.79 12.36 4.75
CA PHE A 115 -6.20 12.57 3.38
C PHE A 115 -7.62 13.12 3.23
N ASP A 116 -7.79 14.04 2.26
CA ASP A 116 -9.05 14.31 1.58
C ASP A 116 -9.08 13.46 0.31
N LEU A 117 -10.13 12.67 0.10
CA LEU A 117 -10.42 12.03 -1.18
C LEU A 117 -11.10 13.05 -2.08
N LEU A 118 -10.50 13.36 -3.23
CA LEU A 118 -10.98 14.37 -4.17
C LEU A 118 -11.82 13.74 -5.30
N ASP A 119 -11.36 12.57 -5.77
CA ASP A 119 -12.01 11.81 -6.84
C ASP A 119 -11.57 10.36 -6.77
N HIS A 120 -12.34 9.44 -7.33
CA HIS A 120 -11.99 8.02 -7.38
C HIS A 120 -12.74 7.31 -8.51
N GLY A 121 -12.26 6.13 -8.86
CA GLY A 121 -12.93 5.26 -9.82
C GLY A 121 -12.24 3.91 -9.93
N ASP A 122 -12.80 3.10 -10.81
CA ASP A 122 -12.35 1.76 -11.07
C ASP A 122 -12.31 1.51 -12.59
N PHE A 123 -11.41 0.65 -13.03
CA PHE A 123 -11.43 0.17 -14.41
C PHE A 123 -11.00 -1.30 -14.47
N TRP A 124 -11.61 -2.06 -15.40
CA TRP A 124 -11.31 -3.47 -15.59
C TRP A 124 -10.06 -3.64 -16.45
N LEU A 125 -9.24 -4.61 -16.09
CA LEU A 125 -8.04 -5.00 -16.84
C LEU A 125 -8.47 -5.86 -18.04
N SER A 126 -9.12 -5.23 -19.00
CA SER A 126 -9.73 -5.86 -20.17
C SER A 126 -9.80 -4.90 -21.36
N PRO A 127 -10.15 -5.37 -22.58
CA PRO A 127 -10.42 -4.51 -23.73
C PRO A 127 -11.61 -3.56 -23.56
N THR A 128 -12.47 -3.80 -22.55
CA THR A 128 -13.63 -2.96 -22.20
C THR A 128 -13.50 -2.48 -20.75
N PRO A 129 -12.58 -1.54 -20.46
CA PRO A 129 -12.20 -1.20 -19.10
C PRO A 129 -13.30 -0.50 -18.29
N ASP A 130 -14.31 0.03 -18.91
CA ASP A 130 -15.36 0.82 -18.26
C ASP A 130 -16.52 -0.04 -17.71
N VAL A 131 -16.50 -1.35 -17.95
CA VAL A 131 -17.54 -2.29 -17.51
C VAL A 131 -16.94 -3.59 -16.98
N PRO A 132 -17.61 -4.30 -16.04
CA PRO A 132 -17.19 -5.60 -15.57
C PRO A 132 -16.98 -6.56 -16.72
N SER A 133 -15.72 -6.96 -16.93
CA SER A 133 -15.35 -7.80 -18.06
C SER A 133 -14.05 -8.55 -17.80
N LYS A 134 -13.91 -9.69 -18.46
CA LYS A 134 -12.72 -10.51 -18.43
C LYS A 134 -11.81 -10.16 -19.62
N GLY A 135 -10.54 -9.89 -19.34
CA GLY A 135 -9.57 -9.49 -20.35
C GLY A 135 -8.84 -10.68 -20.99
N TRP A 136 -8.75 -10.69 -22.30
CA TRP A 136 -7.91 -11.61 -23.12
C TRP A 136 -8.02 -13.08 -22.67
N ASP A 137 -6.90 -13.68 -22.25
CA ASP A 137 -6.82 -15.05 -21.74
C ASP A 137 -6.93 -15.15 -20.21
N ALA A 138 -7.40 -14.09 -19.53
CA ALA A 138 -7.55 -14.10 -18.09
C ALA A 138 -8.49 -15.21 -17.59
N ALA A 139 -8.17 -15.79 -16.45
CA ALA A 139 -9.05 -16.74 -15.78
C ALA A 139 -10.28 -16.06 -15.15
N LEU A 140 -10.09 -14.86 -14.63
CA LEU A 140 -11.08 -14.11 -13.85
C LEU A 140 -11.13 -12.63 -14.29
N ASN A 141 -12.22 -11.93 -13.92
CA ASN A 141 -12.25 -10.49 -14.02
C ASN A 141 -11.15 -9.89 -13.15
N ARG A 142 -10.47 -8.87 -13.65
CA ARG A 142 -9.41 -8.17 -12.93
C ARG A 142 -9.69 -6.67 -12.98
N ILE A 143 -9.39 -5.98 -11.89
CA ILE A 143 -9.76 -4.58 -11.68
C ILE A 143 -8.58 -3.78 -11.13
N CYS A 144 -8.55 -2.51 -11.44
CA CYS A 144 -7.71 -1.50 -10.80
C CYS A 144 -8.61 -0.41 -10.23
N THR A 145 -8.49 -0.17 -8.93
CA THR A 145 -9.10 0.97 -8.25
C THR A 145 -8.10 2.11 -8.17
N TRP A 146 -8.57 3.34 -8.35
CA TRP A 146 -7.75 4.53 -8.19
C TRP A 146 -8.46 5.60 -7.33
N GLY A 147 -7.66 6.37 -6.61
CA GLY A 147 -8.13 7.54 -5.88
C GLY A 147 -7.21 8.72 -6.09
N HIS A 148 -7.78 9.92 -6.23
CA HIS A 148 -7.10 11.21 -6.22
C HIS A 148 -7.19 11.78 -4.81
N PHE A 149 -6.07 11.86 -4.14
CA PHE A 149 -5.98 12.28 -2.76
C PHE A 149 -5.25 13.61 -2.59
N ARG A 150 -5.64 14.37 -1.56
CA ARG A 150 -4.92 15.55 -1.10
C ARG A 150 -4.48 15.35 0.34
N VAL A 151 -3.18 15.50 0.60
CA VAL A 151 -2.64 15.47 1.96
C VAL A 151 -3.05 16.74 2.70
N LYS A 152 -3.83 16.61 3.77
CA LYS A 152 -4.41 17.75 4.51
C LYS A 152 -3.37 18.73 5.03
N ALA A 153 -2.26 18.20 5.57
CA ALA A 153 -1.21 19.00 6.20
C ALA A 153 -0.40 19.88 5.23
N THR A 154 -0.22 19.43 3.98
CA THR A 154 0.66 20.09 3.00
C THR A 154 -0.06 20.57 1.75
N ARG A 155 -1.29 20.12 1.56
CA ARG A 155 -2.14 20.36 0.37
C ARG A 155 -1.56 19.77 -0.91
N GLN A 156 -0.51 18.95 -0.83
CA GLN A 156 -0.01 18.19 -1.97
C GLN A 156 -0.99 17.10 -2.39
N GLU A 157 -1.03 16.84 -3.67
CA GLU A 157 -1.95 15.86 -4.27
C GLU A 157 -1.17 14.70 -4.85
N LEU A 158 -1.79 13.52 -4.81
CA LEU A 158 -1.27 12.30 -5.43
C LEU A 158 -2.42 11.43 -5.91
N TYR A 159 -2.13 10.56 -6.87
CA TYR A 159 -2.98 9.43 -7.20
C TYR A 159 -2.44 8.16 -6.54
N TYR A 160 -3.33 7.40 -5.97
CA TYR A 160 -3.04 6.08 -5.42
C TYR A 160 -3.85 5.05 -6.17
N MET A 161 -3.21 3.96 -6.60
CA MET A 161 -3.84 2.89 -7.37
C MET A 161 -3.56 1.53 -6.74
N SER A 162 -4.56 0.65 -6.75
CA SER A 162 -4.47 -0.73 -6.31
C SER A 162 -5.01 -1.66 -7.37
N LEU A 163 -4.24 -2.69 -7.76
CA LEU A 163 -4.66 -3.65 -8.76
C LEU A 163 -4.36 -5.09 -8.33
N HIS A 164 -5.00 -6.04 -9.00
CA HIS A 164 -4.67 -7.46 -8.94
C HIS A 164 -4.72 -8.03 -10.36
N MET A 165 -3.56 -8.37 -10.92
CA MET A 165 -3.44 -8.92 -12.27
C MET A 165 -3.77 -10.41 -12.29
N ASP A 166 -4.03 -10.96 -13.48
CA ASP A 166 -4.43 -12.35 -13.60
C ASP A 166 -3.27 -13.31 -13.29
N HIS A 167 -3.56 -14.40 -12.57
CA HIS A 167 -2.57 -15.38 -12.13
C HIS A 167 -2.25 -16.45 -13.18
N ILE A 168 -3.08 -16.59 -14.23
CA ILE A 168 -2.92 -17.58 -15.29
C ILE A 168 -2.60 -16.93 -16.64
N GLY A 169 -3.43 -15.99 -17.09
CA GLY A 169 -3.37 -15.42 -18.43
C GLY A 169 -2.11 -14.59 -18.68
N VAL A 170 -1.21 -15.07 -19.51
CA VAL A 170 0.04 -14.36 -19.84
C VAL A 170 -0.25 -13.15 -20.72
N GLN A 171 -1.11 -13.30 -21.73
CA GLN A 171 -1.54 -12.19 -22.57
C GLN A 171 -2.31 -11.16 -21.75
N ALA A 172 -3.20 -11.62 -20.88
CA ALA A 172 -3.96 -10.74 -19.98
C ALA A 172 -3.02 -9.88 -19.11
N ARG A 173 -1.98 -10.46 -18.50
CA ARG A 173 -1.00 -9.67 -17.72
C ARG A 173 -0.25 -8.66 -18.58
N MET A 174 0.20 -9.05 -19.77
CA MET A 174 0.94 -8.15 -20.66
C MET A 174 0.08 -6.98 -21.12
N GLU A 175 -1.14 -7.24 -21.58
CA GLU A 175 -2.02 -6.18 -22.06
C GLU A 175 -2.57 -5.33 -20.90
N SER A 176 -2.82 -5.93 -19.73
CA SER A 176 -3.15 -5.19 -18.50
C SER A 176 -2.05 -4.22 -18.10
N ALA A 177 -0.79 -4.63 -18.17
CA ALA A 177 0.34 -3.74 -17.85
C ALA A 177 0.38 -2.52 -18.77
N LYS A 178 0.17 -2.71 -20.08
CA LYS A 178 0.10 -1.59 -21.05
C LYS A 178 -1.10 -0.68 -20.75
N LEU A 179 -2.28 -1.27 -20.54
CA LEU A 179 -3.50 -0.54 -20.22
C LEU A 179 -3.34 0.32 -18.96
N VAL A 180 -2.76 -0.23 -17.89
CA VAL A 180 -2.52 0.51 -16.64
C VAL A 180 -1.60 1.71 -16.87
N VAL A 181 -0.52 1.55 -17.63
CA VAL A 181 0.38 2.66 -17.97
C VAL A 181 -0.34 3.74 -18.78
N GLU A 182 -1.20 3.37 -19.71
CA GLU A 182 -2.02 4.32 -20.49
C GLU A 182 -3.03 5.04 -19.59
N LYS A 183 -3.76 4.30 -18.74
CA LYS A 183 -4.72 4.86 -17.78
C LYS A 183 -4.07 5.81 -16.77
N ILE A 184 -2.86 5.54 -16.30
CA ILE A 184 -2.09 6.47 -15.47
C ILE A 184 -1.85 7.80 -16.19
N LYS A 185 -1.46 7.76 -17.47
CA LYS A 185 -1.24 8.98 -18.26
C LYS A 185 -2.54 9.77 -18.45
N GLU A 186 -3.63 9.06 -18.72
CA GLU A 186 -4.96 9.64 -18.94
C GLU A 186 -5.52 10.27 -17.66
N ILE A 187 -5.54 9.52 -16.55
CA ILE A 187 -6.23 9.90 -15.31
C ILE A 187 -5.39 10.88 -14.48
N CYS A 188 -4.08 10.65 -14.36
CA CYS A 188 -3.27 11.36 -13.36
C CYS A 188 -2.73 12.71 -13.84
N GLY A 189 -2.73 13.00 -15.14
CA GLY A 189 -2.33 14.31 -15.68
C GLY A 189 -0.92 14.75 -15.25
N GLY A 190 0.01 13.82 -15.05
CA GLY A 190 1.38 14.10 -14.62
C GLY A 190 1.56 14.38 -13.13
N LYS A 191 0.52 14.28 -12.30
CA LYS A 191 0.63 14.34 -10.84
C LYS A 191 1.35 13.10 -10.28
N PRO A 192 1.90 13.17 -9.05
CA PRO A 192 2.52 12.01 -8.41
C PRO A 192 1.58 10.81 -8.31
N VAL A 193 2.11 9.62 -8.62
CA VAL A 193 1.37 8.35 -8.60
C VAL A 193 2.08 7.37 -7.68
N VAL A 194 1.30 6.62 -6.92
CA VAL A 194 1.70 5.39 -6.23
C VAL A 194 0.81 4.28 -6.77
N LEU A 195 1.38 3.33 -7.49
CA LEU A 195 0.70 2.15 -8.02
C LEU A 195 1.12 0.93 -7.22
N THR A 196 0.14 0.24 -6.62
CA THR A 196 0.35 -0.92 -5.77
C THR A 196 -0.45 -2.11 -6.27
N GLY A 197 -0.08 -3.30 -5.84
CA GLY A 197 -0.89 -4.48 -6.12
C GLY A 197 -0.12 -5.78 -6.12
N ASP A 198 -0.89 -6.85 -6.34
CA ASP A 198 -0.40 -8.15 -6.74
C ASP A 198 -0.41 -8.21 -8.28
N PHE A 199 0.77 -8.16 -8.84
CA PHE A 199 0.96 -8.15 -10.31
C PHE A 199 1.02 -9.56 -10.89
N ASN A 200 1.15 -10.60 -10.06
CA ASN A 200 1.35 -11.98 -10.49
C ASN A 200 2.52 -12.14 -11.49
N VAL A 201 3.47 -11.22 -11.42
CA VAL A 201 4.76 -11.25 -12.14
C VAL A 201 5.86 -10.77 -11.21
N ASP A 202 6.99 -11.44 -11.24
CA ASP A 202 8.14 -11.03 -10.46
C ASP A 202 9.05 -10.04 -11.23
N GLN A 203 10.05 -9.54 -10.57
CA GLN A 203 11.02 -8.57 -11.09
C GLN A 203 11.83 -9.07 -12.30
N THR A 204 11.84 -10.37 -12.59
CA THR A 204 12.56 -10.96 -13.73
C THR A 204 11.69 -11.07 -14.97
N ASN A 205 10.37 -11.00 -14.82
CA ASN A 205 9.41 -11.16 -15.89
C ASN A 205 9.45 -9.96 -16.88
N PRO A 206 9.40 -10.18 -18.20
CA PRO A 206 9.32 -9.09 -19.17
C PRO A 206 8.16 -8.11 -18.96
N ILE A 207 7.03 -8.56 -18.40
CA ILE A 207 5.87 -7.71 -18.11
C ILE A 207 6.20 -6.65 -17.05
N TYR A 208 7.02 -6.96 -16.06
CA TYR A 208 7.51 -6.00 -15.08
C TYR A 208 8.21 -4.79 -15.75
N ARG A 209 8.92 -5.03 -16.86
CA ARG A 209 9.59 -3.97 -17.63
C ARG A 209 8.63 -3.03 -18.35
N VAL A 210 7.37 -3.40 -18.56
CA VAL A 210 6.35 -2.49 -19.08
C VAL A 210 6.13 -1.33 -18.11
N PHE A 211 6.13 -1.60 -16.80
CA PHE A 211 6.00 -0.56 -15.78
C PHE A 211 7.29 0.24 -15.63
N THR A 212 8.43 -0.40 -15.38
CA THR A 212 9.70 0.28 -15.12
C THR A 212 10.29 0.98 -16.35
N GLY A 213 10.00 0.50 -17.56
CA GLY A 213 10.39 1.10 -18.83
C GLY A 213 9.44 2.19 -19.34
N SER A 214 8.33 2.44 -18.66
CA SER A 214 7.32 3.42 -19.08
C SER A 214 7.76 4.87 -19.02
N GLY A 215 8.81 5.17 -18.27
CA GLY A 215 9.31 6.51 -18.00
C GLY A 215 8.47 7.31 -16.98
N ILE A 216 7.32 6.78 -16.54
CA ILE A 216 6.41 7.41 -15.57
C ILE A 216 6.35 6.70 -14.22
N LEU A 217 6.94 5.51 -14.12
CA LEU A 217 6.99 4.68 -12.92
C LEU A 217 8.41 4.18 -12.65
N ALA A 218 8.78 4.13 -11.38
CA ALA A 218 9.99 3.50 -10.87
C ALA A 218 9.61 2.52 -9.76
N ASP A 219 10.27 1.37 -9.67
CA ASP A 219 10.06 0.43 -8.56
C ASP A 219 10.66 1.00 -7.28
N SER A 220 9.82 1.17 -6.26
CA SER A 220 10.25 1.68 -4.96
C SER A 220 11.30 0.78 -4.29
N TYR A 221 11.31 -0.51 -4.59
CA TYR A 221 12.35 -1.44 -4.16
C TYR A 221 13.73 -1.07 -4.73
N GLU A 222 13.79 -0.69 -6.00
CA GLU A 222 15.08 -0.41 -6.67
C GLU A 222 15.64 0.95 -6.28
N ILE A 223 14.78 1.95 -6.02
CA ILE A 223 15.20 3.34 -5.78
C ILE A 223 15.25 3.74 -4.30
N CYS A 224 14.91 2.83 -3.36
CA CYS A 224 14.90 3.15 -1.94
C CYS A 224 16.31 3.36 -1.38
N GLU A 225 16.42 4.28 -0.40
CA GLU A 225 17.67 4.52 0.33
C GLU A 225 17.99 3.40 1.34
N ILE A 226 16.96 2.86 2.00
CA ILE A 226 17.08 1.78 2.98
C ILE A 226 16.10 0.68 2.61
N ARG A 227 16.62 -0.54 2.47
CA ARG A 227 15.83 -1.73 2.15
C ARG A 227 15.89 -2.76 3.26
N TYR A 228 14.72 -3.26 3.69
CA TYR A 228 14.58 -4.41 4.54
C TYR A 228 13.59 -5.38 3.90
N ALA A 229 14.10 -6.20 2.99
CA ALA A 229 13.32 -7.13 2.17
C ALA A 229 14.18 -8.37 1.92
N LEU A 230 14.23 -9.26 2.91
CA LEU A 230 15.06 -10.49 2.89
C LEU A 230 14.36 -11.60 2.11
N ASP A 231 13.05 -11.52 1.99
CA ASP A 231 12.18 -12.45 1.28
C ASP A 231 11.48 -11.79 0.11
N GLY A 232 10.94 -12.61 -0.81
CA GLY A 232 9.90 -12.19 -1.75
C GLY A 232 8.57 -11.93 -1.03
N THR A 233 7.50 -11.78 -1.79
CA THR A 233 6.22 -11.32 -1.23
C THR A 233 5.18 -12.42 -1.02
N ALA A 234 5.34 -13.62 -1.59
CA ALA A 234 4.43 -14.75 -1.41
C ALA A 234 5.01 -15.80 -0.43
N ASN A 235 4.18 -16.31 0.47
CA ASN A 235 4.58 -17.32 1.47
C ASN A 235 3.68 -18.57 1.50
N GLY A 236 2.51 -18.53 0.87
CA GLY A 236 1.60 -19.68 0.77
C GLY A 236 1.08 -20.17 2.13
N PHE A 237 1.02 -19.32 3.16
CA PHE A 237 0.75 -19.66 4.56
C PHE A 237 1.78 -20.58 5.24
N ASP A 238 2.96 -20.74 4.64
CA ASP A 238 4.07 -21.46 5.28
C ASP A 238 5.09 -20.44 5.84
N PRO A 239 5.20 -20.27 7.15
CA PRO A 239 6.16 -19.35 7.77
C PRO A 239 7.62 -19.75 7.57
N ASN A 240 7.89 -20.96 7.08
CA ASN A 240 9.23 -21.45 6.75
C ASN A 240 9.51 -21.40 5.23
N SER A 241 8.58 -20.91 4.42
CA SER A 241 8.81 -20.74 2.98
C SER A 241 9.83 -19.63 2.72
N PHE A 242 10.56 -19.77 1.63
CA PHE A 242 11.50 -18.75 1.15
C PHE A 242 11.41 -18.62 -0.35
N THR A 243 11.32 -17.40 -0.82
CA THR A 243 11.43 -17.04 -2.24
C THR A 243 12.10 -15.69 -2.39
N THR A 244 12.74 -15.45 -3.52
CA THR A 244 13.25 -14.11 -3.90
C THR A 244 12.31 -13.41 -4.88
N SER A 245 11.24 -14.07 -5.31
CA SER A 245 10.27 -13.51 -6.24
C SER A 245 9.35 -12.51 -5.53
N ARG A 246 9.32 -11.28 -6.02
CA ARG A 246 8.40 -10.24 -5.58
C ARG A 246 7.29 -10.14 -6.61
N ILE A 247 6.11 -10.65 -6.33
CA ILE A 247 4.94 -10.54 -7.20
C ILE A 247 3.99 -9.41 -6.81
N ASP A 248 4.15 -8.92 -5.59
CA ASP A 248 3.55 -7.67 -5.13
C ASP A 248 4.56 -6.53 -5.33
N HIS A 249 4.11 -5.39 -5.83
CA HIS A 249 4.97 -4.25 -6.11
C HIS A 249 4.35 -2.95 -5.64
N VAL A 250 5.21 -1.98 -5.36
CA VAL A 250 4.87 -0.58 -5.15
C VAL A 250 5.70 0.25 -6.12
N PHE A 251 5.08 0.71 -7.20
CA PHE A 251 5.71 1.64 -8.15
C PHE A 251 5.33 3.07 -7.78
N VAL A 252 6.24 3.99 -8.02
CA VAL A 252 6.05 5.41 -7.73
C VAL A 252 6.48 6.26 -8.92
N SER A 253 5.97 7.48 -9.02
CA SER A 253 6.50 8.46 -9.99
C SER A 253 8.00 8.68 -9.77
N PRO A 254 8.84 8.78 -10.84
CA PRO A 254 10.30 8.80 -10.71
C PRO A 254 10.87 9.94 -9.85
N GLN A 255 10.12 11.04 -9.69
CA GLN A 255 10.53 12.18 -8.85
C GLN A 255 10.25 11.97 -7.35
N THR A 256 9.58 10.88 -6.99
CA THR A 256 9.30 10.51 -5.61
C THR A 256 10.57 9.99 -4.94
N ARG A 257 10.93 10.54 -3.80
CA ARG A 257 12.04 10.03 -3.01
C ARG A 257 11.55 8.89 -2.15
N VAL A 258 12.11 7.71 -2.30
CA VAL A 258 11.80 6.54 -1.49
C VAL A 258 12.85 6.38 -0.39
N ILE A 259 12.46 6.66 0.84
CA ILE A 259 13.37 6.62 2.01
C ILE A 259 13.56 5.18 2.48
N ARG A 260 12.46 4.41 2.60
CA ARG A 260 12.52 3.03 3.08
C ARG A 260 11.58 2.14 2.29
N TYR A 261 12.00 0.91 2.08
CA TYR A 261 11.19 -0.18 1.56
C TYR A 261 11.35 -1.40 2.45
N GLY A 262 10.25 -2.05 2.81
CA GLY A 262 10.25 -3.27 3.61
C GLY A 262 9.20 -4.27 3.14
N VAL A 263 9.56 -5.56 3.15
CA VAL A 263 8.63 -6.68 3.14
C VAL A 263 8.42 -7.08 4.60
N LEU A 264 7.18 -7.03 5.08
CA LEU A 264 6.83 -7.27 6.48
C LEU A 264 6.57 -8.77 6.68
N THR A 265 7.57 -9.48 7.16
CA THR A 265 7.54 -10.94 7.36
C THR A 265 7.04 -11.34 8.75
N ASP A 266 6.19 -10.52 9.36
CA ASP A 266 5.64 -10.77 10.69
C ASP A 266 4.87 -12.09 10.71
N THR A 267 5.13 -12.86 11.75
CA THR A 267 4.43 -14.11 12.04
C THR A 267 3.75 -14.01 13.40
N TYR A 268 2.69 -14.77 13.56
CA TYR A 268 2.07 -14.96 14.87
C TYR A 268 2.06 -16.42 15.27
N ARG A 269 1.79 -16.69 16.54
CA ARG A 269 1.85 -18.03 17.09
C ARG A 269 0.50 -18.43 17.65
N THR A 270 0.06 -19.64 17.32
CA THR A 270 -1.09 -20.29 17.94
C THR A 270 -0.61 -21.48 18.75
N MET A 271 -1.14 -21.64 19.96
CA MET A 271 -0.84 -22.82 20.78
C MET A 271 -1.37 -24.08 20.10
N THR A 272 -0.58 -25.15 20.15
CA THR A 272 -1.07 -26.46 19.70
C THR A 272 -1.77 -27.19 20.84
N PRO A 273 -2.73 -28.08 20.55
CA PRO A 273 -3.42 -28.88 21.57
C PRO A 273 -2.47 -29.75 22.42
N GLU A 274 -1.35 -30.13 21.83
CA GLU A 274 -0.30 -30.93 22.46
C GLU A 274 0.75 -30.07 23.15
N ALA A 275 0.37 -28.91 23.69
CA ALA A 275 1.28 -27.96 24.32
C ALA A 275 2.12 -28.66 25.44
N GLN A 276 3.20 -29.28 25.02
CA GLN A 276 4.21 -29.77 25.98
C GLN A 276 4.92 -28.56 26.56
N LYS A 277 5.02 -28.53 27.90
CA LYS A 277 5.93 -27.62 28.57
C LYS A 277 7.34 -28.05 28.21
N TYR A 278 8.11 -27.18 27.61
CA TYR A 278 9.52 -27.37 27.43
C TYR A 278 10.25 -27.11 28.76
N GLU A 279 11.25 -27.92 29.09
CA GLU A 279 12.15 -27.59 30.16
C GLU A 279 12.91 -26.32 29.85
N ASN A 280 12.96 -25.40 30.81
CA ASN A 280 13.53 -24.07 30.58
C ASN A 280 15.06 -24.05 30.56
N GLY A 281 15.73 -25.20 30.77
CA GLY A 281 17.18 -25.26 30.87
C GLY A 281 17.75 -24.24 31.87
N ASN A 282 18.65 -23.39 31.42
CA ASN A 282 19.28 -22.32 32.23
C ASN A 282 18.55 -20.98 32.16
N PHE A 283 17.31 -20.91 31.61
CA PHE A 283 16.53 -19.69 31.58
C PHE A 283 15.96 -19.35 32.98
N PRO A 284 15.65 -18.06 33.22
CA PRO A 284 14.97 -17.64 34.44
C PRO A 284 13.65 -18.40 34.64
N LYS A 285 13.29 -18.64 35.92
CA LYS A 285 12.07 -19.40 36.28
C LYS A 285 10.77 -18.78 35.82
N GLU A 286 10.79 -17.49 35.54
CA GLU A 286 9.67 -16.71 35.00
C GLU A 286 9.35 -17.04 33.53
N ILE A 287 10.31 -17.63 32.79
CA ILE A 287 10.13 -18.01 31.40
C ILE A 287 9.53 -19.41 31.32
N SER A 288 8.43 -19.54 30.60
CA SER A 288 7.79 -20.82 30.27
C SER A 288 7.58 -20.90 28.76
N PHE A 289 8.27 -21.84 28.11
CA PHE A 289 8.06 -22.11 26.69
C PHE A 289 6.89 -23.08 26.50
N GLN A 290 6.15 -22.87 25.41
CA GLN A 290 5.00 -23.71 25.02
C GLN A 290 5.14 -24.13 23.57
N ALA A 291 4.63 -25.29 23.24
CA ALA A 291 4.52 -25.73 21.85
C ALA A 291 3.54 -24.80 21.08
N PHE A 292 3.92 -24.43 19.89
CA PHE A 292 3.14 -23.52 19.04
C PHE A 292 3.24 -23.92 17.57
N GLN A 293 2.29 -23.43 16.80
CA GLN A 293 2.39 -23.37 15.36
C GLN A 293 2.62 -21.91 14.94
N ALA A 294 3.70 -21.65 14.21
CA ALA A 294 3.90 -20.35 13.56
C ALA A 294 2.94 -20.20 12.37
N ARG A 295 2.41 -19.01 12.17
CA ARG A 295 1.46 -18.69 11.11
C ARG A 295 1.77 -17.32 10.52
N THR A 296 1.42 -17.13 9.26
CA THR A 296 1.42 -15.82 8.58
C THR A 296 0.01 -15.26 8.51
N PRO A 297 -0.19 -13.94 8.62
CA PRO A 297 -1.54 -13.33 8.57
C PRO A 297 -2.21 -13.45 7.20
N SER A 298 -1.43 -13.54 6.12
CA SER A 298 -1.88 -13.82 4.75
C SER A 298 -0.88 -14.78 4.09
N ASP A 299 -1.23 -15.36 2.95
CA ASP A 299 -0.32 -16.10 2.09
C ASP A 299 0.62 -15.19 1.28
N HIS A 300 0.46 -13.87 1.43
CA HIS A 300 1.38 -12.84 1.00
C HIS A 300 1.91 -12.03 2.18
N PHE A 301 3.13 -11.54 2.07
CA PHE A 301 3.70 -10.56 2.98
C PHE A 301 3.38 -9.14 2.49
N PRO A 302 2.91 -8.25 3.38
CA PRO A 302 2.67 -6.87 2.98
C PRO A 302 3.97 -6.12 2.71
N ILE A 303 3.88 -5.16 1.78
CA ILE A 303 4.95 -4.21 1.50
C ILE A 303 4.64 -2.92 2.24
N LYS A 304 5.65 -2.35 2.89
CA LYS A 304 5.64 -0.99 3.43
C LYS A 304 6.68 -0.13 2.74
N VAL A 305 6.28 1.07 2.34
CA VAL A 305 7.18 2.08 1.77
C VAL A 305 7.02 3.39 2.52
N ILE A 306 8.14 4.01 2.89
CA ILE A 306 8.18 5.39 3.38
C ILE A 306 8.73 6.25 2.26
N LEU A 307 7.92 7.19 1.79
CA LEU A 307 8.24 8.04 0.66
C LEU A 307 8.01 9.52 0.94
N GLN A 308 8.64 10.36 0.14
CA GLN A 308 8.41 11.80 0.10
C GLN A 308 7.90 12.21 -1.28
N LEU A 309 6.77 12.91 -1.30
CA LEU A 309 6.24 13.46 -2.54
C LEU A 309 7.18 14.53 -3.11
N PRO A 310 7.28 14.66 -4.44
CA PRO A 310 8.04 15.73 -5.08
C PRO A 310 7.48 17.09 -4.65
N LYS A 311 8.37 18.10 -4.61
CA LYS A 311 8.04 19.47 -4.19
C LYS A 311 7.18 20.19 -5.22
#